data_67e8fac2d3c4364fedd876395551442a
#
_entry.id   67e8fac2d3c4364fedd876395551442a
#
_cell.length_a   1.000
_cell.length_b   1.000
_cell.length_c   1.000
_cell.angle_alpha   90.00
_cell.angle_beta   90.00
_cell.angle_gamma   90.00
#
_symmetry.space_group_name_H-M   'P 1'
#
loop_
_entity.id
_entity.type
_entity.pdbx_description
1 polymer ?
#
loop_
_entity_poly.entity_id
_entity_poly.type
_entity_poly.pdbx_seq_one_letter_code
_entity_poly.pdbx_strand_id
1 'polypeptide(L)'
;MKKKISPNDCNEMFEDRLKNLTMKEIGVELKHFEIGTAPEFPSYLVNQDILKNKLIKKFSDFFDSNKSSGMEIIYLKSNYGNGKSHFLKTIYSFLCNFENVILKQVAIKKEEINLKLIILKGIGRKLIKEMVDFFVVPTYKDKSKILTMEKLKEDLDINSKLSLLLCEAVEAVEEKNLEKQAKIIAILSGDYLDSYLNDFEIKKEELGDEFYFEVIRLICDYLEKKENYFILTLDEYEHIYSWRNKELINLFFKDIKYFTDHLGIYKNLFFILAESETKETEINRNNLDRIIDPAYNSRKSIMTYQIDKINSEEDIKNLFNMIKDRYEKYYEIKLDDYVNEILTKIFVDENIKKNPNYRNYSQAIIKILEDYKEILQANKKVEIDINNLERKWELSTSISKRSILCDTLECILGNSDEEIIYSSKKKGFYQTLKGSVKTSYYIVVTEKASTSDLKKRYNTIKKEQINEKINKTIIIYPYQNGINDISFEGIDIIFYDIKDVYIKLEKIFNNPNHIENVADYLQELEV
;
A
#
# COMPACT_ATOMS: atom_id res chain seq x y z
N MET A 1 -5.14 -24.72 5.14
CA MET A 1 -3.94 -25.26 4.47
C MET A 1 -3.78 -24.50 3.14
N LYS A 2 -2.56 -24.13 2.77
CA LYS A 2 -2.30 -23.63 1.43
C LYS A 2 -2.48 -24.77 0.44
N LYS A 3 -2.89 -24.47 -0.78
CA LYS A 3 -3.03 -25.45 -1.87
C LYS A 3 -1.77 -25.43 -2.75
N LYS A 4 -1.53 -26.51 -3.50
CA LYS A 4 -0.54 -26.51 -4.57
C LYS A 4 -1.07 -25.67 -5.74
N ILE A 5 -0.18 -24.92 -6.40
CA ILE A 5 -0.54 -24.16 -7.60
C ILE A 5 -0.79 -25.10 -8.78
N SER A 6 -1.80 -24.78 -9.56
CA SER A 6 -2.09 -25.41 -10.85
C SER A 6 -2.03 -24.35 -11.98
N PRO A 7 -1.88 -24.77 -13.25
CA PRO A 7 -1.91 -23.84 -14.39
C PRO A 7 -3.15 -22.93 -14.43
N ASN A 8 -4.31 -23.46 -14.05
CA ASN A 8 -5.57 -22.71 -14.08
C ASN A 8 -5.63 -21.61 -13.01
N ASP A 9 -4.93 -21.76 -11.89
CA ASP A 9 -4.90 -20.74 -10.83
C ASP A 9 -4.29 -19.43 -11.33
N CYS A 10 -3.40 -19.48 -12.33
CA CYS A 10 -2.75 -18.30 -12.89
C CYS A 10 -3.73 -17.27 -13.48
N ASN A 11 -4.95 -17.68 -13.86
CA ASN A 11 -5.96 -16.76 -14.38
C ASN A 11 -6.38 -15.72 -13.33
N GLU A 12 -6.31 -16.04 -12.04
CA GLU A 12 -6.67 -15.16 -10.93
C GLU A 12 -5.50 -14.22 -10.49
N MET A 13 -4.31 -14.34 -11.10
CA MET A 13 -3.09 -13.65 -10.64
C MET A 13 -3.23 -12.14 -10.57
N PHE A 14 -3.95 -11.54 -11.49
CA PHE A 14 -4.09 -10.10 -11.62
C PHE A 14 -5.52 -9.59 -11.40
N GLU A 15 -6.40 -10.43 -10.84
CA GLU A 15 -7.75 -10.01 -10.48
C GLU A 15 -7.73 -9.04 -9.29
N ASP A 16 -8.67 -8.07 -9.32
CA ASP A 16 -8.85 -7.17 -8.18
C ASP A 16 -9.53 -7.90 -7.02
N ARG A 17 -8.84 -7.94 -5.89
CA ARG A 17 -9.27 -8.64 -4.68
C ARG A 17 -9.94 -7.75 -3.64
N LEU A 18 -10.40 -6.54 -4.04
CA LEU A 18 -11.02 -5.58 -3.12
C LEU A 18 -12.12 -6.20 -2.24
N LYS A 19 -12.92 -7.12 -2.82
CA LYS A 19 -14.02 -7.78 -2.08
C LYS A 19 -13.53 -8.60 -0.88
N ASN A 20 -12.30 -9.12 -0.95
CA ASN A 20 -11.71 -9.99 0.04
C ASN A 20 -10.86 -9.25 1.10
N LEU A 21 -10.67 -7.92 0.92
CA LEU A 21 -9.85 -7.12 1.81
C LEU A 21 -10.62 -6.69 3.05
N THR A 22 -9.94 -6.71 4.20
CA THR A 22 -10.36 -6.06 5.42
C THR A 22 -10.21 -4.54 5.33
N MET A 23 -10.93 -3.78 6.16
CA MET A 23 -10.81 -2.32 6.22
C MET A 23 -9.39 -1.86 6.53
N LYS A 24 -8.66 -2.62 7.37
CA LYS A 24 -7.26 -2.32 7.70
C LYS A 24 -6.36 -2.44 6.46
N GLU A 25 -6.52 -3.47 5.66
CA GLU A 25 -5.74 -3.69 4.43
C GLU A 25 -6.03 -2.61 3.39
N ILE A 26 -7.30 -2.23 3.22
CA ILE A 26 -7.69 -1.12 2.35
C ILE A 26 -7.04 0.19 2.81
N GLY A 27 -7.07 0.49 4.10
CA GLY A 27 -6.42 1.68 4.66
C GLY A 27 -4.91 1.72 4.42
N VAL A 28 -4.23 0.56 4.48
CA VAL A 28 -2.82 0.43 4.12
C VAL A 28 -2.60 0.73 2.64
N GLU A 29 -3.41 0.19 1.73
CA GLU A 29 -3.32 0.48 0.29
C GLU A 29 -3.51 1.98 0.00
N LEU A 30 -4.54 2.62 0.58
CA LEU A 30 -4.80 4.04 0.41
C LEU A 30 -3.62 4.91 0.86
N LYS A 31 -3.01 4.57 1.99
CA LYS A 31 -1.81 5.28 2.46
C LYS A 31 -0.62 5.11 1.50
N HIS A 32 -0.47 3.96 0.88
CA HIS A 32 0.56 3.74 -0.13
C HIS A 32 0.31 4.55 -1.41
N PHE A 33 -0.94 4.77 -1.82
CA PHE A 33 -1.26 5.70 -2.90
C PHE A 33 -0.89 7.13 -2.55
N GLU A 34 -1.21 7.58 -1.34
CA GLU A 34 -0.88 8.91 -0.83
C GLU A 34 0.61 9.20 -0.89
N ILE A 35 1.46 8.28 -0.43
CA ILE A 35 2.91 8.44 -0.42
C ILE A 35 3.59 8.02 -1.75
N GLY A 36 2.83 7.50 -2.71
CA GLY A 36 3.32 7.09 -4.03
C GLY A 36 4.25 5.87 -4.00
N THR A 37 3.98 4.91 -3.13
CA THR A 37 4.73 3.66 -3.01
C THR A 37 3.84 2.44 -3.26
N ALA A 38 4.45 1.27 -3.46
CA ALA A 38 3.70 0.02 -3.59
C ALA A 38 3.51 -0.63 -2.22
N PRO A 39 2.29 -1.06 -1.83
CA PRO A 39 2.06 -1.86 -0.64
C PRO A 39 2.86 -3.18 -0.71
N GLU A 40 3.05 -3.82 0.42
CA GLU A 40 3.79 -5.10 0.47
C GLU A 40 3.03 -6.22 -0.25
N PHE A 41 1.71 -6.25 -0.09
CA PHE A 41 0.81 -7.22 -0.72
C PHE A 41 -0.30 -6.50 -1.48
N PRO A 42 -0.06 -5.98 -2.70
CA PRO A 42 -1.09 -5.32 -3.47
C PRO A 42 -2.22 -6.28 -3.84
N SER A 43 -3.44 -5.79 -3.78
CA SER A 43 -4.62 -6.56 -4.15
C SER A 43 -5.12 -6.28 -5.56
N TYR A 44 -4.42 -5.46 -6.33
CA TYR A 44 -4.86 -4.95 -7.62
C TYR A 44 -3.70 -4.75 -8.59
N LEU A 45 -4.03 -4.78 -9.87
CA LEU A 45 -3.18 -4.27 -10.95
C LEU A 45 -4.07 -3.62 -11.99
N VAL A 46 -3.88 -2.32 -12.22
CA VAL A 46 -4.68 -1.54 -13.17
C VAL A 46 -4.02 -1.51 -14.52
N ASN A 47 -4.83 -1.50 -15.57
CA ASN A 47 -4.36 -1.50 -16.96
C ASN A 47 -3.45 -2.71 -17.28
N GLN A 48 -2.57 -2.59 -18.27
CA GLN A 48 -1.58 -3.62 -18.61
C GLN A 48 -2.17 -4.94 -19.13
N ASP A 49 -3.37 -4.94 -19.73
CA ASP A 49 -4.10 -6.17 -20.04
C ASP A 49 -3.35 -7.09 -21.00
N ILE A 50 -2.63 -6.52 -21.99
CA ILE A 50 -1.78 -7.30 -22.89
C ILE A 50 -0.64 -7.99 -22.13
N LEU A 51 -0.01 -7.26 -21.20
CA LEU A 51 1.08 -7.79 -20.39
C LEU A 51 0.57 -8.85 -19.43
N LYS A 52 -0.55 -8.60 -18.74
CA LYS A 52 -1.21 -9.55 -17.83
C LYS A 52 -1.48 -10.88 -18.54
N ASN A 53 -2.13 -10.84 -19.71
CA ASN A 53 -2.48 -12.04 -20.47
C ASN A 53 -1.25 -12.83 -20.91
N LYS A 54 -0.19 -12.14 -21.35
CA LYS A 54 1.08 -12.79 -21.71
C LYS A 54 1.73 -13.48 -20.52
N LEU A 55 1.73 -12.84 -19.35
CA LEU A 55 2.33 -13.40 -18.15
C LEU A 55 1.49 -14.52 -17.54
N ILE A 56 0.17 -14.40 -17.52
CA ILE A 56 -0.74 -15.48 -17.12
C ILE A 56 -0.42 -16.72 -17.93
N LYS A 57 -0.34 -16.59 -19.26
CA LYS A 57 0.04 -17.71 -20.14
C LYS A 57 1.42 -18.25 -19.79
N LYS A 58 2.42 -17.38 -19.61
CA LYS A 58 3.79 -17.78 -19.30
C LYS A 58 3.89 -18.56 -17.99
N PHE A 59 3.24 -18.08 -16.93
CA PHE A 59 3.17 -18.79 -15.66
C PHE A 59 2.36 -20.07 -15.74
N SER A 60 1.23 -20.07 -16.46
CA SER A 60 0.44 -21.28 -16.70
C SER A 60 1.24 -22.37 -17.41
N ASP A 61 1.98 -22.01 -18.45
CA ASP A 61 2.84 -22.95 -19.18
C ASP A 61 4.01 -23.44 -18.28
N PHE A 62 4.57 -22.59 -17.42
CA PHE A 62 5.62 -22.96 -16.48
C PHE A 62 5.14 -23.94 -15.40
N PHE A 63 3.94 -23.78 -14.87
CA PHE A 63 3.36 -24.67 -13.86
C PHE A 63 2.72 -25.95 -14.47
N ASP A 64 2.63 -26.05 -15.78
CA ASP A 64 2.15 -27.24 -16.47
C ASP A 64 3.33 -28.18 -16.78
N SER A 65 3.45 -29.28 -16.05
CA SER A 65 4.53 -30.26 -16.23
C SER A 65 4.62 -30.83 -17.66
N ASN A 66 3.50 -30.80 -18.41
CA ASN A 66 3.46 -31.28 -19.80
C ASN A 66 3.95 -30.23 -20.80
N LYS A 67 3.99 -28.96 -20.43
CA LYS A 67 4.38 -27.84 -21.28
C LYS A 67 5.69 -27.18 -20.87
N SER A 68 6.08 -27.32 -19.61
CA SER A 68 7.30 -26.74 -19.09
C SER A 68 8.52 -27.30 -19.82
N SER A 69 9.21 -26.46 -20.56
CA SER A 69 10.42 -26.80 -21.30
C SER A 69 11.71 -26.67 -20.47
N GLY A 70 11.57 -26.31 -19.19
CA GLY A 70 12.69 -26.10 -18.28
C GLY A 70 12.62 -24.78 -17.52
N MET A 71 13.74 -24.07 -17.41
CA MET A 71 13.85 -22.76 -16.79
C MET A 71 13.14 -21.67 -17.62
N GLU A 72 12.50 -20.74 -16.93
CA GLU A 72 11.95 -19.55 -17.54
C GLU A 72 12.68 -18.28 -17.10
N ILE A 73 12.96 -17.40 -18.04
CA ILE A 73 13.58 -16.08 -17.79
C ILE A 73 12.73 -15.02 -18.46
N ILE A 74 12.35 -13.98 -17.70
CA ILE A 74 11.70 -12.79 -18.24
C ILE A 74 12.44 -11.52 -17.81
N TYR A 75 12.47 -10.54 -18.70
CA TYR A 75 12.94 -9.18 -18.43
C TYR A 75 11.73 -8.26 -18.33
N LEU A 76 11.50 -7.69 -17.15
CA LEU A 76 10.40 -6.77 -16.91
C LEU A 76 10.94 -5.35 -16.89
N LYS A 77 10.58 -4.56 -17.91
CA LYS A 77 11.03 -3.19 -18.07
C LYS A 77 9.94 -2.19 -17.76
N SER A 78 10.30 -1.08 -17.16
CA SER A 78 9.40 0.06 -16.97
C SER A 78 10.16 1.37 -16.88
N ASN A 79 9.50 2.49 -17.20
CA ASN A 79 10.00 3.79 -16.80
C ASN A 79 9.82 4.01 -15.30
N TYR A 80 10.66 4.89 -14.72
CA TYR A 80 10.55 5.22 -13.30
C TYR A 80 9.15 5.74 -12.93
N GLY A 81 8.60 5.24 -11.85
CA GLY A 81 7.25 5.62 -11.36
C GLY A 81 6.08 4.90 -12.04
N ASN A 82 6.30 4.03 -13.03
CA ASN A 82 5.25 3.29 -13.74
C ASN A 82 4.81 1.99 -13.07
N GLY A 83 5.15 1.79 -11.80
CA GLY A 83 4.58 0.69 -11.03
C GLY A 83 5.33 -0.65 -11.11
N LYS A 84 6.60 -0.70 -11.56
CA LYS A 84 7.42 -1.93 -11.59
C LYS A 84 7.36 -2.70 -10.27
N SER A 85 7.70 -2.05 -9.17
CA SER A 85 7.68 -2.69 -7.83
C SER A 85 6.28 -3.13 -7.41
N HIS A 86 5.25 -2.37 -7.81
CA HIS A 86 3.86 -2.74 -7.58
C HIS A 86 3.51 -4.02 -8.35
N PHE A 87 3.88 -4.08 -9.61
CA PHE A 87 3.67 -5.24 -10.48
C PHE A 87 4.34 -6.50 -9.92
N LEU A 88 5.61 -6.41 -9.53
CA LEU A 88 6.34 -7.51 -8.91
C LEU A 88 5.69 -7.98 -7.61
N LYS A 89 5.29 -7.05 -6.75
CA LYS A 89 4.61 -7.35 -5.49
C LYS A 89 3.23 -7.97 -5.70
N THR A 90 2.51 -7.61 -6.78
CA THR A 90 1.23 -8.25 -7.15
C THR A 90 1.44 -9.71 -7.49
N ILE A 91 2.43 -10.04 -8.32
CA ILE A 91 2.80 -11.42 -8.63
C ILE A 91 3.18 -12.17 -7.33
N TYR A 92 4.00 -11.55 -6.50
CA TYR A 92 4.45 -12.12 -5.24
C TYR A 92 3.28 -12.40 -4.29
N SER A 93 2.37 -11.42 -4.13
CA SER A 93 1.18 -11.53 -3.30
C SER A 93 0.24 -12.66 -3.72
N PHE A 94 0.16 -12.94 -5.02
CA PHE A 94 -0.60 -14.07 -5.53
C PHE A 94 0.12 -15.40 -5.24
N LEU A 95 1.37 -15.51 -5.64
CA LEU A 95 2.12 -16.76 -5.59
C LEU A 95 2.44 -17.23 -4.16
N CYS A 96 2.57 -16.32 -3.20
CA CYS A 96 2.84 -16.68 -1.79
C CYS A 96 1.69 -17.48 -1.12
N ASN A 97 0.52 -17.57 -1.76
CA ASN A 97 -0.61 -18.34 -1.25
C ASN A 97 -0.49 -19.86 -1.51
N PHE A 98 0.49 -20.28 -2.31
CA PHE A 98 0.67 -21.69 -2.67
C PHE A 98 1.82 -22.31 -1.87
N GLU A 99 1.64 -23.58 -1.44
CA GLU A 99 2.62 -24.26 -0.59
C GLU A 99 3.85 -24.75 -1.35
N ASN A 100 3.69 -25.03 -2.65
CA ASN A 100 4.74 -25.58 -3.51
C ASN A 100 5.49 -24.49 -4.32
N VAL A 101 5.29 -23.20 -3.99
CA VAL A 101 6.01 -22.09 -4.62
C VAL A 101 6.94 -21.43 -3.61
N ILE A 102 8.21 -21.43 -3.91
CA ILE A 102 9.25 -20.77 -3.12
C ILE A 102 9.61 -19.48 -3.82
N LEU A 103 9.38 -18.34 -3.14
CA LEU A 103 9.59 -17.01 -3.68
C LEU A 103 10.77 -16.34 -3.02
N LYS A 104 11.62 -15.72 -3.82
CA LYS A 104 12.71 -14.88 -3.34
C LYS A 104 12.85 -13.62 -4.20
N GLN A 105 13.05 -12.50 -3.53
CA GLN A 105 13.38 -11.23 -4.17
C GLN A 105 14.74 -10.75 -3.66
N VAL A 106 15.60 -10.41 -4.60
CA VAL A 106 16.94 -9.87 -4.33
C VAL A 106 17.07 -8.54 -5.08
N ALA A 107 17.43 -7.49 -4.38
CA ALA A 107 17.74 -6.20 -4.99
C ALA A 107 19.25 -6.12 -5.26
N ILE A 108 19.62 -5.78 -6.49
CA ILE A 108 21.02 -5.60 -6.89
C ILE A 108 21.44 -4.16 -6.59
N LYS A 109 22.07 -3.94 -5.44
CA LYS A 109 22.41 -2.58 -4.97
C LYS A 109 23.88 -2.21 -5.11
N LYS A 110 24.77 -3.19 -5.23
CA LYS A 110 26.23 -2.99 -5.27
C LYS A 110 26.85 -3.95 -6.27
N GLU A 111 28.13 -3.74 -6.58
CA GLU A 111 28.89 -4.74 -7.32
C GLU A 111 28.86 -6.07 -6.57
N GLU A 112 28.01 -6.96 -7.06
CA GLU A 112 27.82 -8.29 -6.52
C GLU A 112 28.76 -9.26 -7.23
N ILE A 113 28.89 -10.46 -6.67
CA ILE A 113 29.57 -11.58 -7.29
C ILE A 113 28.76 -11.99 -8.54
N ASN A 114 29.13 -13.04 -9.23
CA ASN A 114 28.40 -13.55 -10.39
C ASN A 114 26.95 -13.98 -10.11
N LEU A 115 26.14 -14.12 -11.16
CA LEU A 115 24.69 -14.43 -11.05
C LEU A 115 24.42 -15.75 -10.32
N LYS A 116 25.20 -16.80 -10.56
CA LYS A 116 25.02 -18.12 -9.92
C LYS A 116 25.13 -18.04 -8.40
N LEU A 117 26.01 -17.20 -7.85
CA LEU A 117 26.08 -16.98 -6.40
C LEU A 117 24.91 -16.15 -5.88
N ILE A 118 24.40 -15.19 -6.66
CA ILE A 118 23.16 -14.47 -6.32
C ILE A 118 21.98 -15.44 -6.25
N ILE A 119 21.88 -16.38 -7.20
CA ILE A 119 20.87 -17.43 -7.22
C ILE A 119 20.98 -18.31 -5.97
N LEU A 120 22.17 -18.82 -5.67
CA LEU A 120 22.38 -19.69 -4.50
C LEU A 120 22.09 -18.97 -3.18
N LYS A 121 22.49 -17.72 -3.05
CA LYS A 121 22.10 -16.87 -1.91
C LYS A 121 20.57 -16.71 -1.81
N GLY A 122 19.89 -16.51 -2.93
CA GLY A 122 18.44 -16.45 -3.01
C GLY A 122 17.76 -17.75 -2.58
N ILE A 123 18.26 -18.88 -3.06
CA ILE A 123 17.82 -20.24 -2.68
C ILE A 123 18.00 -20.43 -1.17
N GLY A 124 19.16 -20.07 -0.66
CA GLY A 124 19.47 -20.09 0.75
C GLY A 124 19.82 -21.47 1.31
N ARG A 125 20.54 -21.45 2.42
CA ARG A 125 21.11 -22.65 3.06
C ARG A 125 20.07 -23.71 3.42
N LYS A 126 18.83 -23.32 3.76
CA LYS A 126 17.77 -24.26 4.14
C LYS A 126 17.41 -25.20 2.99
N LEU A 127 17.14 -24.65 1.80
CA LEU A 127 16.74 -25.45 0.64
C LEU A 127 17.90 -26.34 0.15
N ILE A 128 19.14 -25.82 0.19
CA ILE A 128 20.34 -26.61 -0.12
C ILE A 128 20.48 -27.79 0.84
N LYS A 129 20.24 -27.57 2.13
CA LYS A 129 20.25 -28.66 3.12
C LYS A 129 19.17 -29.70 2.82
N GLU A 130 17.96 -29.28 2.53
CA GLU A 130 16.85 -30.18 2.17
C GLU A 130 17.16 -31.02 0.92
N MET A 131 17.82 -30.42 -0.07
CA MET A 131 18.31 -31.12 -1.27
C MET A 131 19.36 -32.19 -0.92
N VAL A 132 20.37 -31.86 -0.10
CA VAL A 132 21.38 -32.80 0.36
C VAL A 132 20.76 -33.94 1.14
N ASP A 133 19.88 -33.61 2.12
CA ASP A 133 19.19 -34.60 2.94
C ASP A 133 18.31 -35.54 2.09
N PHE A 134 17.73 -35.04 0.99
CA PHE A 134 16.86 -35.81 0.12
C PHE A 134 17.61 -36.78 -0.82
N PHE A 135 18.62 -36.31 -1.51
CA PHE A 135 19.30 -37.10 -2.52
C PHE A 135 20.41 -38.00 -1.97
N VAL A 136 21.13 -37.51 -0.98
CA VAL A 136 22.43 -38.07 -0.64
C VAL A 136 22.31 -38.95 0.60
N VAL A 137 21.79 -38.43 1.70
CA VAL A 137 21.82 -39.11 2.99
C VAL A 137 21.12 -40.48 2.98
N PRO A 138 19.86 -40.62 2.50
CA PRO A 138 19.17 -41.91 2.54
C PRO A 138 19.77 -42.98 1.65
N THR A 139 20.40 -42.58 0.53
CA THR A 139 20.87 -43.50 -0.52
C THR A 139 22.27 -44.04 -0.25
N TYR A 140 23.14 -43.22 0.36
CA TYR A 140 24.56 -43.52 0.47
C TYR A 140 25.03 -43.76 1.89
N LYS A 141 24.14 -43.76 2.85
CA LYS A 141 24.41 -44.15 4.22
C LYS A 141 25.00 -45.59 4.26
N ASP A 142 25.91 -45.83 5.17
CA ASP A 142 26.55 -47.14 5.42
C ASP A 142 27.46 -47.66 4.30
N LYS A 143 27.93 -46.81 3.38
CA LYS A 143 28.88 -47.17 2.32
C LYS A 143 30.31 -46.65 2.62
N SER A 144 31.32 -47.31 2.08
CA SER A 144 32.69 -46.77 2.19
C SER A 144 32.77 -45.40 1.48
N LYS A 145 33.56 -44.48 2.01
CA LYS A 145 33.71 -43.12 1.47
C LYS A 145 34.12 -43.11 -0.01
N ILE A 146 35.09 -43.90 -0.40
CA ILE A 146 35.60 -43.97 -1.78
C ILE A 146 34.50 -44.46 -2.73
N LEU A 147 33.85 -45.58 -2.38
CA LEU A 147 32.78 -46.15 -3.20
C LEU A 147 31.58 -45.20 -3.27
N THR A 148 31.29 -44.50 -2.19
CA THR A 148 30.20 -43.51 -2.16
C THR A 148 30.50 -42.31 -3.04
N MET A 149 31.72 -41.81 -3.04
CA MET A 149 32.15 -40.68 -3.87
C MET A 149 32.11 -41.00 -5.36
N GLU A 150 32.64 -42.15 -5.80
CA GLU A 150 32.59 -42.57 -7.19
C GLU A 150 31.15 -42.80 -7.65
N LYS A 151 30.33 -43.43 -6.80
CA LYS A 151 28.94 -43.70 -7.09
C LYS A 151 28.11 -42.43 -7.17
N LEU A 152 28.30 -41.46 -6.26
CA LEU A 152 27.66 -40.14 -6.33
C LEU A 152 28.00 -39.40 -7.62
N LYS A 153 29.26 -39.46 -8.01
CA LYS A 153 29.73 -38.86 -9.25
C LYS A 153 29.03 -39.44 -10.48
N GLU A 154 28.86 -40.74 -10.52
CA GLU A 154 28.21 -41.45 -11.62
C GLU A 154 26.68 -41.26 -11.60
N ASP A 155 26.02 -41.51 -10.44
CA ASP A 155 24.58 -41.48 -10.31
C ASP A 155 23.96 -40.07 -10.49
N LEU A 156 24.71 -39.03 -10.10
CA LEU A 156 24.27 -37.63 -10.18
C LEU A 156 24.93 -36.85 -11.31
N ASP A 157 25.84 -37.45 -12.05
CA ASP A 157 26.59 -36.79 -13.13
C ASP A 157 27.22 -35.47 -12.69
N ILE A 158 28.03 -35.51 -11.63
CA ILE A 158 28.64 -34.34 -10.99
C ILE A 158 30.17 -34.42 -10.97
N ASN A 159 30.80 -33.27 -10.77
CA ASN A 159 32.26 -33.22 -10.67
C ASN A 159 32.79 -33.83 -9.35
N SER A 160 34.10 -34.11 -9.33
CA SER A 160 34.73 -34.77 -8.19
C SER A 160 34.69 -33.95 -6.89
N LYS A 161 34.70 -32.61 -6.99
CA LYS A 161 34.66 -31.74 -5.79
C LYS A 161 33.27 -31.69 -5.18
N LEU A 162 32.25 -31.62 -6.00
CA LEU A 162 30.88 -31.70 -5.52
C LEU A 162 30.59 -33.08 -4.92
N SER A 163 31.02 -34.16 -5.56
CA SER A 163 30.84 -35.50 -5.01
C SER A 163 31.60 -35.71 -3.68
N LEU A 164 32.79 -35.10 -3.53
CA LEU A 164 33.53 -35.09 -2.26
C LEU A 164 32.70 -34.39 -1.14
N LEU A 165 32.24 -33.18 -1.37
CA LEU A 165 31.44 -32.44 -0.38
C LEU A 165 30.14 -33.15 -0.02
N LEU A 166 29.47 -33.78 -0.99
CA LEU A 166 28.27 -34.57 -0.71
C LEU A 166 28.58 -35.83 0.08
N CYS A 167 29.73 -36.49 -0.16
CA CYS A 167 30.20 -37.62 0.64
C CYS A 167 30.51 -37.20 2.08
N GLU A 168 31.21 -36.08 2.27
CA GLU A 168 31.46 -35.49 3.58
C GLU A 168 30.14 -35.11 4.32
N ALA A 169 29.08 -34.73 3.56
CA ALA A 169 27.78 -34.47 4.14
C ALA A 169 27.12 -35.75 4.69
N VAL A 170 27.29 -36.90 4.03
CA VAL A 170 26.84 -38.22 4.54
C VAL A 170 27.52 -38.51 5.87
N GLU A 171 28.85 -38.44 5.90
CA GLU A 171 29.64 -38.68 7.13
C GLU A 171 29.22 -37.74 8.25
N ALA A 172 29.10 -36.44 7.96
CA ALA A 172 28.70 -35.46 8.97
C ALA A 172 27.29 -35.71 9.57
N VAL A 173 26.38 -36.30 8.78
CA VAL A 173 25.05 -36.72 9.29
C VAL A 173 25.19 -37.96 10.20
N GLU A 174 26.00 -38.95 9.80
CA GLU A 174 26.24 -40.18 10.57
C GLU A 174 26.91 -39.85 11.93
N GLU A 175 27.93 -38.99 11.90
CA GLU A 175 28.65 -38.51 13.08
C GLU A 175 27.86 -37.52 13.94
N LYS A 176 26.70 -37.07 13.48
CA LYS A 176 25.92 -35.98 14.07
C LYS A 176 26.73 -34.68 14.23
N ASN A 177 27.67 -34.44 13.33
CA ASN A 177 28.56 -33.28 13.35
C ASN A 177 27.88 -32.09 12.66
N LEU A 178 27.13 -31.29 13.43
CA LEU A 178 26.39 -30.14 12.95
C LEU A 178 27.29 -29.02 12.39
N GLU A 179 28.51 -28.89 12.94
CA GLU A 179 29.46 -27.89 12.46
C GLU A 179 29.96 -28.23 11.06
N LYS A 180 30.37 -29.48 10.82
CA LYS A 180 30.79 -29.98 9.52
C LYS A 180 29.66 -29.83 8.48
N GLN A 181 28.41 -30.19 8.85
CA GLN A 181 27.24 -29.97 7.99
C GLN A 181 27.07 -28.50 7.61
N ALA A 182 27.16 -27.59 8.59
CA ALA A 182 26.99 -26.16 8.35
C ALA A 182 28.07 -25.59 7.41
N LYS A 183 29.32 -26.05 7.53
CA LYS A 183 30.44 -25.67 6.65
C LYS A 183 30.20 -26.14 5.21
N ILE A 184 29.76 -27.40 5.01
CA ILE A 184 29.45 -27.94 3.71
C ILE A 184 28.32 -27.15 3.05
N ILE A 185 27.21 -26.91 3.77
CA ILE A 185 26.09 -26.13 3.25
C ILE A 185 26.50 -24.68 2.93
N ALA A 186 27.40 -24.08 3.71
CA ALA A 186 27.95 -22.77 3.41
C ALA A 186 28.76 -22.76 2.10
N ILE A 187 29.58 -23.78 1.86
CA ILE A 187 30.35 -23.93 0.59
C ILE A 187 29.38 -24.09 -0.58
N LEU A 188 28.39 -24.99 -0.47
CA LEU A 188 27.40 -25.24 -1.53
C LEU A 188 26.56 -24.00 -1.84
N SER A 189 26.33 -23.13 -0.84
CA SER A 189 25.59 -21.87 -1.02
C SER A 189 26.46 -20.72 -1.56
N GLY A 190 27.75 -20.91 -1.68
CA GLY A 190 28.68 -19.83 -2.04
C GLY A 190 28.90 -18.77 -0.97
N ASP A 191 28.47 -19.04 0.28
CA ASP A 191 28.57 -18.11 1.42
C ASP A 191 29.42 -18.73 2.51
N TYR A 192 30.73 -18.84 2.26
CA TYR A 192 31.70 -19.52 3.10
C TYR A 192 32.93 -18.65 3.40
N LEU A 193 33.62 -19.00 4.46
CA LEU A 193 34.95 -18.48 4.77
C LEU A 193 36.01 -19.37 4.09
N ASP A 194 37.07 -18.77 3.61
CA ASP A 194 38.18 -19.54 2.95
C ASP A 194 38.74 -20.63 3.89
N SER A 195 38.70 -20.44 5.22
CA SER A 195 39.07 -21.46 6.20
C SER A 195 38.22 -22.75 6.11
N TYR A 196 36.95 -22.65 5.66
CA TYR A 196 36.09 -23.83 5.51
C TYR A 196 36.57 -24.76 4.41
N LEU A 197 37.16 -24.21 3.35
CA LEU A 197 37.71 -24.98 2.23
C LEU A 197 38.89 -25.83 2.67
N ASN A 198 39.73 -25.30 3.59
CA ASN A 198 40.88 -26.00 4.12
C ASN A 198 40.49 -27.29 4.87
N ASP A 199 39.32 -27.26 5.55
CA ASP A 199 38.82 -28.44 6.28
C ASP A 199 38.47 -29.61 5.34
N PHE A 200 38.30 -29.35 4.04
CA PHE A 200 37.98 -30.35 3.01
C PHE A 200 39.10 -30.49 1.94
N GLU A 201 40.26 -29.87 2.17
CA GLU A 201 41.37 -29.88 1.22
C GLU A 201 41.00 -29.36 -0.18
N ILE A 202 40.08 -28.38 -0.25
CA ILE A 202 39.61 -27.78 -1.49
C ILE A 202 40.27 -26.42 -1.67
N LYS A 203 40.85 -26.18 -2.85
CA LYS A 203 41.32 -24.84 -3.24
C LYS A 203 40.17 -24.02 -3.83
N LYS A 204 40.17 -22.72 -3.60
CA LYS A 204 39.12 -21.81 -4.09
C LYS A 204 38.95 -21.85 -5.61
N GLU A 205 40.07 -22.02 -6.34
CA GLU A 205 40.09 -22.12 -7.79
C GLU A 205 39.40 -23.40 -8.30
N GLU A 206 39.29 -24.42 -7.45
CA GLU A 206 38.61 -25.69 -7.77
C GLU A 206 37.07 -25.58 -7.67
N LEU A 207 36.56 -24.52 -7.00
CA LEU A 207 35.15 -24.15 -6.99
C LEU A 207 34.84 -23.19 -8.14
N GLY A 208 35.20 -23.60 -9.37
CA GLY A 208 34.94 -22.82 -10.57
C GLY A 208 33.45 -22.67 -10.92
N ASP A 209 33.20 -22.06 -12.07
CA ASP A 209 31.84 -21.80 -12.56
C ASP A 209 31.00 -23.08 -12.65
N GLU A 210 31.57 -24.16 -13.16
CA GLU A 210 30.92 -25.46 -13.34
C GLU A 210 30.39 -26.05 -12.05
N PHE A 211 31.13 -25.93 -10.94
CA PHE A 211 30.73 -26.41 -9.63
C PHE A 211 29.37 -25.80 -9.19
N TYR A 212 29.22 -24.48 -9.28
CA TYR A 212 27.98 -23.84 -8.85
C TYR A 212 26.80 -24.07 -9.79
N PHE A 213 27.07 -24.25 -11.08
CA PHE A 213 26.01 -24.63 -12.03
C PHE A 213 25.49 -26.05 -11.74
N GLU A 214 26.35 -26.97 -11.37
CA GLU A 214 25.94 -28.32 -10.95
C GLU A 214 25.14 -28.30 -9.65
N VAL A 215 25.54 -27.49 -8.66
CA VAL A 215 24.75 -27.34 -7.44
C VAL A 215 23.34 -26.82 -7.75
N ILE A 216 23.23 -25.82 -8.65
CA ILE A 216 21.91 -25.28 -9.05
C ILE A 216 21.11 -26.35 -9.79
N ARG A 217 21.75 -27.16 -10.67
CA ARG A 217 21.10 -28.28 -11.35
C ARG A 217 20.53 -29.30 -10.38
N LEU A 218 21.31 -29.73 -9.39
CA LEU A 218 20.81 -30.67 -8.36
C LEU A 218 19.65 -30.09 -7.57
N ILE A 219 19.66 -28.78 -7.30
CA ILE A 219 18.51 -28.12 -6.65
C ILE A 219 17.29 -28.17 -7.57
N CYS A 220 17.43 -27.93 -8.87
CA CYS A 220 16.33 -28.05 -9.83
C CYS A 220 15.78 -29.48 -9.89
N ASP A 221 16.64 -30.50 -9.90
CA ASP A 221 16.23 -31.90 -9.85
C ASP A 221 15.47 -32.24 -8.56
N TYR A 222 15.90 -31.67 -7.43
CA TYR A 222 15.18 -31.78 -6.16
C TYR A 222 13.80 -31.12 -6.22
N LEU A 223 13.73 -29.89 -6.76
CA LEU A 223 12.46 -29.17 -6.91
C LEU A 223 11.48 -29.93 -7.81
N GLU A 224 11.96 -30.47 -8.95
CA GLU A 224 11.13 -31.27 -9.85
C GLU A 224 10.57 -32.51 -9.16
N LYS A 225 11.40 -33.27 -8.43
CA LYS A 225 10.94 -34.48 -7.69
C LYS A 225 9.99 -34.18 -6.55
N LYS A 226 10.01 -32.96 -6.00
CA LYS A 226 9.09 -32.49 -4.96
C LYS A 226 7.88 -31.76 -5.52
N GLU A 227 7.79 -31.57 -6.83
CA GLU A 227 6.79 -30.72 -7.49
C GLU A 227 6.77 -29.30 -6.93
N ASN A 228 7.92 -28.80 -6.52
CA ASN A 228 8.11 -27.45 -6.04
C ASN A 228 8.68 -26.57 -7.15
N TYR A 229 8.36 -25.27 -7.07
CA TYR A 229 8.84 -24.27 -8.00
C TYR A 229 9.60 -23.19 -7.25
N PHE A 230 10.70 -22.72 -7.82
CA PHE A 230 11.47 -21.62 -7.27
C PHE A 230 11.41 -20.41 -8.20
N ILE A 231 10.94 -19.29 -7.69
CA ILE A 231 10.82 -18.04 -8.44
C ILE A 231 11.72 -16.99 -7.80
N LEU A 232 12.69 -16.53 -8.56
CA LEU A 232 13.65 -15.52 -8.17
C LEU A 232 13.40 -14.22 -8.92
N THR A 233 13.15 -13.14 -8.20
CA THR A 233 13.08 -11.79 -8.74
C THR A 233 14.37 -11.05 -8.41
N LEU A 234 15.06 -10.58 -9.43
CA LEU A 234 16.17 -9.63 -9.31
C LEU A 234 15.64 -8.24 -9.62
N ASP A 235 15.41 -7.44 -8.57
CA ASP A 235 14.98 -6.06 -8.71
C ASP A 235 16.18 -5.12 -8.82
N GLU A 236 15.95 -3.95 -9.41
CA GLU A 236 16.99 -2.95 -9.64
C GLU A 236 18.15 -3.51 -10.52
N TYR A 237 17.81 -4.40 -11.46
CA TYR A 237 18.76 -5.01 -12.38
C TYR A 237 19.60 -3.98 -13.15
N GLU A 238 19.07 -2.78 -13.38
CA GLU A 238 19.77 -1.67 -14.02
C GLU A 238 21.06 -1.24 -13.30
N HIS A 239 21.22 -1.53 -12.03
CA HIS A 239 22.45 -1.21 -11.30
C HIS A 239 23.70 -1.93 -11.85
N ILE A 240 23.51 -3.06 -12.51
CA ILE A 240 24.62 -3.78 -13.18
C ILE A 240 25.30 -2.88 -14.22
N TYR A 241 24.53 -2.05 -14.92
CA TYR A 241 25.09 -1.15 -15.95
C TYR A 241 25.96 -0.03 -15.36
N SER A 242 25.86 0.24 -14.06
CA SER A 242 26.69 1.23 -13.36
C SER A 242 27.92 0.63 -12.66
N TRP A 243 28.13 -0.67 -12.72
CA TRP A 243 29.29 -1.31 -12.11
C TRP A 243 30.60 -0.86 -12.78
N ARG A 244 31.62 -0.64 -11.97
CA ARG A 244 32.94 -0.22 -12.44
C ARG A 244 33.77 -1.39 -12.94
N ASN A 245 33.58 -2.56 -12.36
CA ASN A 245 34.33 -3.75 -12.70
C ASN A 245 33.73 -4.45 -13.95
N LYS A 246 34.34 -4.24 -15.10
CA LYS A 246 33.91 -4.82 -16.37
C LYS A 246 33.98 -6.36 -16.40
N GLU A 247 34.88 -6.96 -15.63
CA GLU A 247 34.97 -8.42 -15.53
C GLU A 247 33.75 -9.01 -14.83
N LEU A 248 33.27 -8.38 -13.73
CA LEU A 248 32.07 -8.81 -13.05
C LEU A 248 30.82 -8.67 -13.93
N ILE A 249 30.74 -7.59 -14.71
CA ILE A 249 29.68 -7.40 -15.70
C ILE A 249 29.68 -8.53 -16.72
N ASN A 250 30.86 -8.83 -17.30
CA ASN A 250 31.00 -9.89 -18.28
C ASN A 250 30.68 -11.27 -17.71
N LEU A 251 31.10 -11.56 -16.49
CA LEU A 251 30.75 -12.80 -15.79
C LEU A 251 29.25 -12.93 -15.58
N PHE A 252 28.60 -11.86 -15.15
CA PHE A 252 27.15 -11.87 -14.94
C PHE A 252 26.38 -12.18 -16.24
N PHE A 253 26.74 -11.54 -17.35
CA PHE A 253 26.09 -11.81 -18.64
C PHE A 253 26.47 -13.17 -19.23
N LYS A 254 27.68 -13.65 -18.97
CA LYS A 254 28.08 -15.00 -19.32
C LYS A 254 27.24 -16.05 -18.61
N ASP A 255 26.96 -15.84 -17.32
CA ASP A 255 26.08 -16.71 -16.54
C ASP A 255 24.64 -16.72 -17.10
N ILE A 256 24.07 -15.54 -17.42
CA ILE A 256 22.73 -15.48 -18.04
C ILE A 256 22.73 -16.23 -19.38
N LYS A 257 23.76 -16.01 -20.20
CA LYS A 257 23.87 -16.72 -21.47
C LYS A 257 23.92 -18.23 -21.24
N TYR A 258 24.72 -18.69 -20.27
CA TYR A 258 24.81 -20.12 -19.95
C TYR A 258 23.43 -20.68 -19.56
N PHE A 259 22.68 -20.03 -18.72
CA PHE A 259 21.32 -20.45 -18.37
C PHE A 259 20.37 -20.44 -19.58
N THR A 260 20.46 -19.42 -20.44
CA THR A 260 19.61 -19.35 -21.65
C THR A 260 19.96 -20.41 -22.69
N ASP A 261 21.21 -20.85 -22.75
CA ASP A 261 21.63 -21.92 -23.65
C ASP A 261 21.26 -23.32 -23.12
N HIS A 262 21.00 -23.44 -21.82
CA HIS A 262 20.73 -24.70 -21.12
C HIS A 262 19.39 -24.72 -20.37
N LEU A 263 18.36 -23.99 -20.85
CA LEU A 263 17.07 -23.86 -20.18
C LEU A 263 16.43 -25.20 -19.77
N GLY A 264 16.54 -26.22 -20.63
CA GLY A 264 15.97 -27.54 -20.40
C GLY A 264 16.58 -28.32 -19.22
N ILE A 265 17.76 -27.91 -18.75
CA ILE A 265 18.47 -28.57 -17.62
C ILE A 265 17.94 -28.02 -16.28
N TYR A 266 17.60 -26.73 -16.22
CA TYR A 266 17.23 -26.04 -14.98
C TYR A 266 15.72 -25.96 -14.79
N LYS A 267 15.07 -27.10 -14.62
CA LYS A 267 13.60 -27.17 -14.46
C LYS A 267 13.12 -26.53 -13.17
N ASN A 268 11.87 -26.11 -13.17
CA ASN A 268 11.17 -25.53 -12.02
C ASN A 268 11.82 -24.25 -11.45
N LEU A 269 12.60 -23.56 -12.28
CA LEU A 269 13.28 -22.32 -11.94
C LEU A 269 12.76 -21.18 -12.84
N PHE A 270 12.26 -20.10 -12.23
CA PHE A 270 11.75 -18.95 -12.94
C PHE A 270 12.47 -17.67 -12.50
N PHE A 271 13.07 -16.95 -13.43
CA PHE A 271 13.74 -15.68 -13.15
C PHE A 271 12.97 -14.50 -13.70
N ILE A 272 12.79 -13.49 -12.85
CA ILE A 272 12.24 -12.19 -13.22
C ILE A 272 13.34 -11.14 -13.02
N LEU A 273 13.87 -10.62 -14.11
CA LEU A 273 14.91 -9.59 -14.11
C LEU A 273 14.21 -8.22 -14.33
N ALA A 274 14.08 -7.42 -13.27
CA ALA A 274 13.30 -6.20 -13.30
C ALA A 274 14.18 -4.95 -13.42
N GLU A 275 13.98 -4.18 -14.51
CA GLU A 275 14.80 -3.05 -14.92
C GLU A 275 13.97 -1.75 -14.98
N SER A 276 14.49 -0.67 -14.42
CA SER A 276 13.92 0.67 -14.61
C SER A 276 14.66 1.40 -15.73
N GLU A 277 13.92 1.90 -16.71
CA GLU A 277 14.48 2.66 -17.81
C GLU A 277 14.62 4.15 -17.42
N THR A 278 15.85 4.63 -17.43
CA THR A 278 16.22 6.03 -17.30
C THR A 278 17.14 6.42 -18.47
N LYS A 279 17.31 7.69 -18.73
CA LYS A 279 18.27 8.16 -19.76
C LYS A 279 19.70 7.67 -19.46
N GLU A 280 20.08 7.62 -18.20
CA GLU A 280 21.38 7.14 -17.74
C GLU A 280 21.55 5.63 -17.97
N THR A 281 20.52 4.83 -17.62
CA THR A 281 20.55 3.37 -17.88
C THR A 281 20.59 3.07 -19.37
N GLU A 282 19.91 3.85 -20.20
CA GLU A 282 19.96 3.71 -21.66
C GLU A 282 21.35 3.98 -22.22
N ILE A 283 22.01 5.06 -21.79
CA ILE A 283 23.38 5.39 -22.22
C ILE A 283 24.35 4.30 -21.77
N ASN A 284 24.26 3.87 -20.53
CA ASN A 284 25.13 2.83 -19.98
C ASN A 284 24.92 1.49 -20.68
N ARG A 285 23.66 1.13 -20.99
CA ARG A 285 23.32 -0.08 -21.77
C ARG A 285 23.92 -0.03 -23.16
N ASN A 286 23.74 1.06 -23.90
CA ASN A 286 24.28 1.21 -25.25
C ASN A 286 25.82 1.07 -25.28
N ASN A 287 26.49 1.48 -24.22
CA ASN A 287 27.94 1.27 -24.08
C ASN A 287 28.31 -0.20 -23.82
N LEU A 288 27.46 -0.92 -23.09
CA LEU A 288 27.66 -2.33 -22.78
C LEU A 288 27.19 -3.26 -23.91
N ASP A 289 26.16 -2.90 -24.67
CA ASP A 289 25.66 -3.67 -25.81
C ASP A 289 26.74 -3.88 -26.91
N ARG A 290 27.79 -3.04 -26.92
CA ARG A 290 28.98 -3.26 -27.76
C ARG A 290 29.91 -4.35 -27.25
N ILE A 291 29.78 -4.74 -25.99
CA ILE A 291 30.62 -5.73 -25.30
C ILE A 291 29.85 -7.05 -25.15
N ILE A 292 28.53 -6.99 -25.07
CA ILE A 292 27.66 -8.16 -24.90
C ILE A 292 27.43 -8.84 -26.26
N ASP A 293 27.44 -10.15 -26.24
CA ASP A 293 27.18 -10.99 -27.43
C ASP A 293 25.86 -10.60 -28.12
N PRO A 294 25.86 -10.27 -29.43
CA PRO A 294 24.66 -9.92 -30.20
C PRO A 294 23.57 -11.01 -30.15
N ALA A 295 23.93 -12.27 -30.03
CA ALA A 295 22.98 -13.38 -29.90
C ALA A 295 22.20 -13.30 -28.58
N TYR A 296 22.85 -12.87 -27.50
CA TYR A 296 22.16 -12.62 -26.23
C TYR A 296 21.15 -11.50 -26.34
N ASN A 297 21.52 -10.36 -26.95
CA ASN A 297 20.61 -9.22 -27.12
C ASN A 297 19.38 -9.59 -27.96
N SER A 298 19.53 -10.42 -28.97
CA SER A 298 18.40 -10.94 -29.76
C SER A 298 17.45 -11.79 -28.90
N ARG A 299 17.97 -12.70 -28.08
CA ARG A 299 17.16 -13.52 -27.15
C ARG A 299 16.50 -12.69 -26.07
N LYS A 300 17.23 -11.73 -25.48
CA LYS A 300 16.71 -10.80 -24.48
C LYS A 300 15.50 -10.06 -24.99
N SER A 301 15.49 -9.63 -26.25
CA SER A 301 14.37 -8.90 -26.84
C SER A 301 13.07 -9.71 -26.87
N ILE A 302 13.17 -11.02 -27.11
CA ILE A 302 12.01 -11.93 -27.12
C ILE A 302 11.45 -12.17 -25.71
N MET A 303 12.32 -12.14 -24.69
CA MET A 303 11.96 -12.36 -23.28
C MET A 303 11.60 -11.07 -22.54
N THR A 304 11.60 -9.92 -23.24
CA THR A 304 11.34 -8.62 -22.63
C THR A 304 9.86 -8.29 -22.65
N TYR A 305 9.35 -7.91 -21.48
CA TYR A 305 7.99 -7.47 -21.22
C TYR A 305 8.02 -6.03 -20.72
N GLN A 306 7.28 -5.15 -21.39
CA GLN A 306 7.23 -3.74 -21.05
C GLN A 306 6.00 -3.44 -20.19
N ILE A 307 6.19 -2.76 -19.05
CA ILE A 307 5.12 -2.15 -18.30
C ILE A 307 4.83 -0.80 -18.96
N ASP A 308 3.63 -0.67 -19.49
CA ASP A 308 3.21 0.55 -20.18
C ASP A 308 3.03 1.71 -19.20
N LYS A 309 3.34 2.91 -19.67
CA LYS A 309 2.98 4.15 -18.96
C LYS A 309 1.49 4.44 -19.13
N ILE A 310 0.98 5.34 -18.31
CA ILE A 310 -0.34 5.94 -18.53
C ILE A 310 -0.27 6.77 -19.81
N ASN A 311 -1.02 6.38 -20.84
CA ASN A 311 -0.98 6.99 -22.17
C ASN A 311 -2.34 7.56 -22.60
N SER A 312 -3.42 7.21 -21.95
CA SER A 312 -4.78 7.56 -22.34
C SER A 312 -5.60 8.06 -21.16
N GLU A 313 -6.66 8.82 -21.47
CA GLU A 313 -7.67 9.20 -20.47
C GLU A 313 -8.35 7.96 -19.87
N GLU A 314 -8.50 6.89 -20.64
CA GLU A 314 -9.07 5.64 -20.16
C GLU A 314 -8.19 4.99 -19.09
N ASP A 315 -6.86 4.99 -19.26
CA ASP A 315 -5.92 4.50 -18.24
C ASP A 315 -6.07 5.27 -16.93
N ILE A 316 -6.27 6.59 -17.02
CA ILE A 316 -6.47 7.47 -15.86
C ILE A 316 -7.80 7.17 -15.18
N LYS A 317 -8.88 7.00 -15.97
CA LYS A 317 -10.21 6.64 -15.44
C LYS A 317 -10.19 5.29 -14.73
N ASN A 318 -9.51 4.29 -15.30
CA ASN A 318 -9.38 2.98 -14.69
C ASN A 318 -8.61 3.05 -13.35
N LEU A 319 -7.51 3.82 -13.30
CA LEU A 319 -6.78 4.06 -12.06
C LEU A 319 -7.63 4.80 -11.02
N PHE A 320 -8.33 5.84 -11.45
CA PHE A 320 -9.25 6.60 -10.59
C PHE A 320 -10.35 5.72 -10.02
N ASN A 321 -11.06 4.95 -10.85
CA ASN A 321 -12.15 4.08 -10.40
C ASN A 321 -11.65 3.06 -9.37
N MET A 322 -10.51 2.44 -9.62
CA MET A 322 -9.90 1.49 -8.69
C MET A 322 -9.59 2.12 -7.33
N ILE A 323 -9.02 3.34 -7.31
CA ILE A 323 -8.73 4.07 -6.07
C ILE A 323 -10.03 4.53 -5.40
N LYS A 324 -10.99 5.08 -6.19
CA LYS A 324 -12.32 5.52 -5.73
C LYS A 324 -13.04 4.40 -4.99
N ASP A 325 -13.11 3.20 -5.58
CA ASP A 325 -13.83 2.07 -4.98
C ASP A 325 -13.25 1.67 -3.61
N ARG A 326 -11.92 1.73 -3.45
CA ARG A 326 -11.24 1.51 -2.16
C ARG A 326 -11.53 2.63 -1.18
N TYR A 327 -11.51 3.84 -1.66
CA TYR A 327 -11.75 5.05 -0.87
C TYR A 327 -13.19 5.08 -0.35
N GLU A 328 -14.18 4.84 -1.21
CA GLU A 328 -15.59 4.75 -0.85
C GLU A 328 -15.86 3.64 0.18
N LYS A 329 -15.25 2.46 -0.04
CA LYS A 329 -15.39 1.34 0.88
C LYS A 329 -14.77 1.65 2.25
N TYR A 330 -13.61 2.29 2.29
CA TYR A 330 -12.88 2.58 3.54
C TYR A 330 -13.56 3.66 4.38
N TYR A 331 -14.04 4.74 3.73
CA TYR A 331 -14.67 5.86 4.42
C TYR A 331 -16.20 5.77 4.49
N GLU A 332 -16.80 4.72 3.92
CA GLU A 332 -18.25 4.51 3.86
C GLU A 332 -19.01 5.71 3.23
N ILE A 333 -18.45 6.27 2.15
CA ILE A 333 -19.01 7.39 1.41
C ILE A 333 -19.34 6.99 -0.03
N LYS A 334 -20.07 7.84 -0.76
CA LYS A 334 -20.36 7.70 -2.19
C LYS A 334 -19.90 8.96 -2.92
N LEU A 335 -19.21 8.76 -4.03
CA LEU A 335 -18.60 9.83 -4.84
C LEU A 335 -19.20 9.90 -6.25
N ASP A 336 -20.21 9.08 -6.55
CA ASP A 336 -20.74 8.94 -7.91
C ASP A 336 -21.20 10.27 -8.52
N ASP A 337 -21.77 11.17 -7.72
CA ASP A 337 -22.22 12.49 -8.18
C ASP A 337 -21.07 13.44 -8.55
N TYR A 338 -19.87 13.20 -8.04
CA TYR A 338 -18.70 14.05 -8.21
C TYR A 338 -17.66 13.51 -9.20
N VAL A 339 -17.87 12.31 -9.77
CA VAL A 339 -16.90 11.62 -10.64
C VAL A 339 -16.40 12.50 -11.78
N ASN A 340 -17.31 13.16 -12.50
CA ASN A 340 -16.93 14.00 -13.64
C ASN A 340 -16.13 15.23 -13.22
N GLU A 341 -16.46 15.84 -12.11
CA GLU A 341 -15.77 17.00 -11.58
C GLU A 341 -14.36 16.63 -11.11
N ILE A 342 -14.23 15.51 -10.39
CA ILE A 342 -12.94 14.99 -9.91
C ILE A 342 -12.05 14.66 -11.12
N LEU A 343 -12.56 13.93 -12.10
CA LEU A 343 -11.80 13.61 -13.32
C LEU A 343 -11.34 14.87 -14.06
N THR A 344 -12.19 15.89 -14.14
CA THR A 344 -11.83 17.17 -14.74
C THR A 344 -10.65 17.80 -13.99
N LYS A 345 -10.67 17.82 -12.67
CA LYS A 345 -9.55 18.33 -11.86
C LYS A 345 -8.26 17.54 -12.09
N ILE A 346 -8.35 16.21 -12.19
CA ILE A 346 -7.18 15.35 -12.47
C ILE A 346 -6.62 15.67 -13.87
N PHE A 347 -7.47 15.84 -14.89
CA PHE A 347 -7.03 16.08 -16.25
C PHE A 347 -6.42 17.46 -16.47
N VAL A 348 -6.73 18.46 -15.66
CA VAL A 348 -6.17 19.81 -15.79
C VAL A 348 -4.93 20.04 -14.92
N ASP A 349 -4.59 19.14 -13.99
CA ASP A 349 -3.44 19.28 -13.11
C ASP A 349 -2.12 19.34 -13.88
N GLU A 350 -1.48 20.52 -13.88
CA GLU A 350 -0.25 20.75 -14.61
C GLU A 350 0.95 19.99 -14.05
N ASN A 351 0.96 19.66 -12.76
CA ASN A 351 2.07 18.93 -12.15
C ASN A 351 2.10 17.49 -12.67
N ILE A 352 0.93 16.90 -12.85
CA ILE A 352 0.79 15.56 -13.43
C ILE A 352 1.19 15.59 -14.90
N LYS A 353 0.72 16.58 -15.66
CA LYS A 353 1.05 16.73 -17.10
C LYS A 353 2.54 16.82 -17.38
N LYS A 354 3.32 17.42 -16.48
CA LYS A 354 4.78 17.52 -16.61
C LYS A 354 5.49 16.17 -16.46
N ASN A 355 4.96 15.27 -15.66
CA ASN A 355 5.56 13.96 -15.43
C ASN A 355 4.47 12.89 -15.21
N PRO A 356 3.79 12.47 -16.29
CA PRO A 356 2.67 11.52 -16.22
C PRO A 356 3.18 10.12 -15.91
N ASN A 357 2.89 9.65 -14.69
CA ASN A 357 3.18 8.28 -14.27
C ASN A 357 2.21 7.84 -13.17
N TYR A 358 2.09 6.53 -12.94
CA TYR A 358 1.14 5.97 -11.96
C TYR A 358 1.29 6.55 -10.55
N ARG A 359 2.53 6.83 -10.12
CA ARG A 359 2.80 7.42 -8.80
C ARG A 359 2.16 8.79 -8.66
N ASN A 360 2.42 9.69 -9.61
CA ASN A 360 1.94 11.07 -9.55
C ASN A 360 0.41 11.14 -9.67
N TYR A 361 -0.17 10.31 -10.56
CA TYR A 361 -1.63 10.21 -10.65
C TYR A 361 -2.26 9.68 -9.36
N SER A 362 -1.72 8.62 -8.76
CA SER A 362 -2.27 8.08 -7.51
C SER A 362 -2.27 9.10 -6.38
N GLN A 363 -1.17 9.82 -6.22
CA GLN A 363 -1.04 10.88 -5.21
C GLN A 363 -2.05 12.02 -5.43
N ALA A 364 -2.19 12.48 -6.67
CA ALA A 364 -3.14 13.54 -7.00
C ALA A 364 -4.59 13.10 -6.81
N ILE A 365 -4.93 11.87 -7.21
CA ILE A 365 -6.26 11.30 -7.00
C ILE A 365 -6.60 11.30 -5.51
N ILE A 366 -5.73 10.75 -4.64
CA ILE A 366 -5.98 10.72 -3.20
C ILE A 366 -6.17 12.12 -2.64
N LYS A 367 -5.32 13.07 -3.01
CA LYS A 367 -5.44 14.46 -2.54
C LYS A 367 -6.80 15.07 -2.90
N ILE A 368 -7.24 14.90 -4.15
CA ILE A 368 -8.54 15.41 -4.59
C ILE A 368 -9.68 14.69 -3.84
N LEU A 369 -9.59 13.38 -3.64
CA LEU A 369 -10.61 12.61 -2.91
C LEU A 369 -10.72 13.05 -1.44
N GLU A 370 -9.63 13.45 -0.80
CA GLU A 370 -9.66 13.99 0.57
C GLU A 370 -10.46 15.30 0.62
N ASP A 371 -10.28 16.21 -0.35
CA ASP A 371 -11.06 17.45 -0.43
C ASP A 371 -12.58 17.15 -0.52
N TYR A 372 -12.96 16.17 -1.35
CA TYR A 372 -14.38 15.77 -1.49
C TYR A 372 -14.93 15.03 -0.27
N LYS A 373 -14.10 14.25 0.41
CA LYS A 373 -14.48 13.62 1.67
C LYS A 373 -14.89 14.66 2.72
N GLU A 374 -14.10 15.72 2.85
CA GLU A 374 -14.41 16.82 3.79
C GLU A 374 -15.75 17.47 3.45
N ILE A 375 -16.01 17.73 2.16
CA ILE A 375 -17.31 18.26 1.70
C ILE A 375 -18.45 17.29 2.04
N LEU A 376 -18.29 16.00 1.75
CA LEU A 376 -19.30 14.99 2.00
C LEU A 376 -19.55 14.74 3.49
N GLN A 377 -18.50 14.81 4.31
CA GLN A 377 -18.65 14.70 5.75
C GLN A 377 -19.35 15.92 6.35
N ALA A 378 -19.07 17.12 5.83
CA ALA A 378 -19.79 18.33 6.19
C ALA A 378 -21.27 18.26 5.77
N ASN A 379 -21.55 17.64 4.62
CA ASN A 379 -22.91 17.47 4.07
C ASN A 379 -23.62 16.18 4.53
N LYS A 380 -22.99 15.34 5.37
CA LYS A 380 -23.61 14.12 5.85
C LYS A 380 -24.82 14.52 6.70
N LYS A 381 -26.04 14.23 6.20
CA LYS A 381 -27.28 14.43 6.96
C LYS A 381 -27.12 13.73 8.30
N VAL A 382 -27.04 14.52 9.35
CA VAL A 382 -27.13 14.02 10.72
C VAL A 382 -28.58 13.62 10.91
N GLU A 383 -28.93 12.36 10.67
CA GLU A 383 -30.19 11.81 11.16
C GLU A 383 -30.14 11.85 12.67
N ILE A 384 -30.72 12.91 13.19
CA ILE A 384 -30.81 13.11 14.64
C ILE A 384 -31.99 12.28 15.14
N ASP A 385 -31.74 11.23 15.89
CA ASP A 385 -32.77 10.50 16.63
C ASP A 385 -33.31 11.42 17.76
N ILE A 386 -34.36 12.16 17.43
CA ILE A 386 -35.00 13.16 18.32
C ILE A 386 -35.37 12.54 19.67
N ASN A 387 -35.87 11.30 19.68
CA ASN A 387 -36.28 10.63 20.93
C ASN A 387 -35.09 10.32 21.84
N ASN A 388 -33.97 9.89 21.27
CA ASN A 388 -32.75 9.65 22.03
C ASN A 388 -32.13 10.95 22.55
N LEU A 389 -32.26 12.03 21.81
CA LEU A 389 -31.77 13.35 22.18
C LEU A 389 -32.62 14.00 23.27
N GLU A 390 -33.97 13.93 23.21
CA GLU A 390 -34.84 14.37 24.28
C GLU A 390 -34.49 13.66 25.59
N ARG A 391 -34.31 12.34 25.55
CA ARG A 391 -33.90 11.55 26.72
C ARG A 391 -32.53 11.97 27.25
N LYS A 392 -31.54 12.19 26.37
CA LYS A 392 -30.22 12.68 26.76
C LYS A 392 -30.28 14.08 27.35
N TRP A 393 -31.13 14.97 26.79
CA TRP A 393 -31.33 16.30 27.30
C TRP A 393 -31.92 16.27 28.73
N GLU A 394 -32.96 15.49 28.96
CA GLU A 394 -33.58 15.35 30.29
C GLU A 394 -32.59 14.86 31.36
N LEU A 395 -31.72 13.93 30.98
CA LEU A 395 -30.70 13.36 31.87
C LEU A 395 -29.43 14.23 31.98
N SER A 396 -29.31 15.28 31.18
CA SER A 396 -28.12 16.13 31.17
C SER A 396 -28.12 17.17 32.28
N THR A 397 -26.91 17.48 32.78
CA THR A 397 -26.71 18.58 33.72
C THR A 397 -26.95 19.95 33.04
N SER A 398 -27.25 21.00 33.81
CA SER A 398 -27.38 22.36 33.29
C SER A 398 -26.13 22.85 32.53
N ILE A 399 -24.94 22.37 32.91
CA ILE A 399 -23.69 22.69 32.21
C ILE A 399 -23.65 22.01 30.83
N SER A 400 -24.06 20.74 30.73
CA SER A 400 -24.11 20.02 29.46
C SER A 400 -25.16 20.61 28.51
N LYS A 401 -26.35 20.99 29.05
CA LYS A 401 -27.40 21.68 28.28
C LYS A 401 -26.90 23.01 27.71
N ARG A 402 -26.17 23.77 28.50
CA ARG A 402 -25.57 25.03 28.05
C ARG A 402 -24.56 24.81 26.94
N SER A 403 -23.72 23.80 27.06
CA SER A 403 -22.75 23.47 26.01
C SER A 403 -23.45 23.18 24.67
N ILE A 404 -24.50 22.36 24.67
CA ILE A 404 -25.26 22.02 23.46
C ILE A 404 -25.84 23.27 22.80
N LEU A 405 -26.48 24.13 23.59
CA LEU A 405 -27.07 25.37 23.06
C LEU A 405 -26.00 26.35 22.55
N CYS A 406 -24.86 26.43 23.23
CA CYS A 406 -23.73 27.24 22.78
C CYS A 406 -23.14 26.72 21.49
N ASP A 407 -22.95 25.41 21.37
CA ASP A 407 -22.46 24.79 20.16
C ASP A 407 -23.42 25.01 18.98
N THR A 408 -24.75 24.95 19.23
CA THR A 408 -25.77 25.27 18.23
C THR A 408 -25.68 26.73 17.77
N LEU A 409 -25.56 27.66 18.71
CA LEU A 409 -25.44 29.07 18.40
C LEU A 409 -24.16 29.40 17.63
N GLU A 410 -23.05 28.75 17.99
CA GLU A 410 -21.78 28.87 17.24
C GLU A 410 -21.91 28.39 15.79
N CYS A 411 -22.62 27.27 15.56
CA CYS A 411 -22.92 26.80 14.20
C CYS A 411 -23.77 27.79 13.40
N ILE A 412 -24.79 28.40 14.05
CA ILE A 412 -25.64 29.42 13.42
C ILE A 412 -24.80 30.65 13.06
N LEU A 413 -24.02 31.16 13.99
CA LEU A 413 -23.15 32.32 13.78
C LEU A 413 -22.08 32.05 12.72
N GLY A 414 -21.51 30.85 12.69
CA GLY A 414 -20.52 30.44 11.69
C GLY A 414 -21.05 30.40 10.25
N ASN A 415 -22.39 30.32 10.07
CA ASN A 415 -23.03 30.37 8.75
C ASN A 415 -23.66 31.75 8.45
N SER A 416 -23.30 32.79 9.20
CA SER A 416 -23.82 34.17 9.05
C SER A 416 -22.68 35.16 8.79
N ASP A 417 -23.05 36.41 8.48
CA ASP A 417 -22.09 37.53 8.36
C ASP A 417 -21.58 38.04 9.72
N GLU A 418 -22.00 37.44 10.82
CA GLU A 418 -21.66 37.86 12.18
C GLU A 418 -20.43 37.10 12.69
N GLU A 419 -19.31 37.78 12.86
CA GLU A 419 -18.08 37.23 13.42
C GLU A 419 -18.09 37.25 14.95
N ILE A 420 -17.80 36.11 15.59
CA ILE A 420 -17.69 36.00 17.05
C ILE A 420 -16.38 36.67 17.50
N ILE A 421 -16.49 37.83 18.17
CA ILE A 421 -15.33 38.55 18.72
C ILE A 421 -15.02 38.19 20.17
N TYR A 422 -16.03 37.71 20.90
CA TYR A 422 -15.89 37.23 22.26
C TYR A 422 -16.92 36.15 22.57
N SER A 423 -16.48 35.06 23.17
CA SER A 423 -17.34 33.98 23.63
C SER A 423 -16.96 33.47 25.01
N SER A 424 -17.95 33.02 25.77
CA SER A 424 -17.76 32.32 27.03
C SER A 424 -18.81 31.23 27.19
N LYS A 425 -18.54 30.04 26.71
CA LYS A 425 -19.43 28.86 26.86
C LYS A 425 -19.83 28.60 28.32
N LYS A 426 -18.88 28.77 29.25
CA LYS A 426 -19.14 28.60 30.68
C LYS A 426 -20.23 29.54 31.21
N LYS A 427 -20.33 30.75 30.67
CA LYS A 427 -21.33 31.75 31.01
C LYS A 427 -22.52 31.79 30.06
N GLY A 428 -22.46 31.07 28.92
CA GLY A 428 -23.47 31.10 27.87
C GLY A 428 -23.60 32.47 27.20
N PHE A 429 -22.48 33.03 26.71
CA PHE A 429 -22.42 34.42 26.34
C PHE A 429 -21.55 34.65 25.12
N TYR A 430 -22.06 35.41 24.14
CA TYR A 430 -21.42 35.71 22.88
C TYR A 430 -21.57 37.17 22.50
N GLN A 431 -20.53 37.76 21.94
CA GLN A 431 -20.53 39.06 21.32
C GLN A 431 -20.09 38.95 19.88
N THR A 432 -20.82 39.56 18.96
CA THR A 432 -20.58 39.48 17.55
C THR A 432 -20.27 40.83 16.91
N LEU A 433 -19.62 40.78 15.76
CA LEU A 433 -19.25 41.90 14.92
C LEU A 433 -19.78 41.65 13.51
N LYS A 434 -20.44 42.62 12.90
CA LYS A 434 -20.75 42.62 11.46
C LYS A 434 -20.02 43.79 10.80
N GLY A 435 -19.01 43.45 9.99
CA GLY A 435 -18.07 44.42 9.43
C GLY A 435 -17.24 45.11 10.56
N SER A 436 -17.39 46.42 10.77
CA SER A 436 -16.66 47.17 11.81
C SER A 436 -17.56 47.58 13.01
N VAL A 437 -18.79 47.09 13.05
CA VAL A 437 -19.79 47.50 14.06
C VAL A 437 -20.16 46.33 14.97
N LYS A 438 -20.04 46.49 16.28
CA LYS A 438 -20.56 45.52 17.26
C LYS A 438 -22.07 45.44 17.16
N THR A 439 -22.62 44.29 16.79
CA THR A 439 -24.01 44.16 16.42
C THR A 439 -24.89 43.54 17.48
N SER A 440 -24.45 42.48 18.12
CA SER A 440 -25.33 41.67 18.94
C SER A 440 -24.66 41.04 20.16
N TYR A 441 -25.45 40.82 21.18
CA TYR A 441 -25.08 40.14 22.42
C TYR A 441 -26.01 38.96 22.60
N TYR A 442 -25.52 37.76 22.54
CA TYR A 442 -26.29 36.54 22.71
C TYR A 442 -26.07 35.98 24.11
N ILE A 443 -27.15 35.68 24.82
CA ILE A 443 -27.10 35.11 26.16
C ILE A 443 -27.94 33.85 26.20
N VAL A 444 -27.32 32.71 26.44
CA VAL A 444 -27.98 31.42 26.54
C VAL A 444 -28.30 31.12 28.00
N VAL A 445 -29.56 30.93 28.30
CA VAL A 445 -30.07 30.57 29.63
C VAL A 445 -30.57 29.13 29.61
N THR A 446 -30.08 28.29 30.50
CA THR A 446 -30.42 26.86 30.55
C THR A 446 -31.29 26.44 31.72
N GLU A 447 -31.47 27.32 32.71
CA GLU A 447 -32.26 27.03 33.91
C GLU A 447 -33.52 27.92 33.95
N LYS A 448 -34.60 27.34 34.47
CA LYS A 448 -35.85 28.10 34.71
C LYS A 448 -35.57 29.21 35.72
N ALA A 449 -35.54 30.42 35.23
CA ALA A 449 -35.33 31.60 36.08
C ALA A 449 -36.67 32.24 36.45
N SER A 450 -36.76 32.78 37.65
CA SER A 450 -37.94 33.57 38.03
C SER A 450 -37.99 34.90 37.28
N THR A 451 -39.16 35.50 37.13
CA THR A 451 -39.34 36.84 36.55
C THR A 451 -38.41 37.88 37.20
N SER A 452 -38.16 37.73 38.51
CA SER A 452 -37.22 38.59 39.24
C SER A 452 -35.78 38.42 38.82
N ASP A 453 -35.37 37.20 38.49
CA ASP A 453 -33.99 36.92 38.03
C ASP A 453 -33.77 37.41 36.60
N LEU A 454 -34.79 37.31 35.73
CA LEU A 454 -34.76 37.91 34.41
C LEU A 454 -34.66 39.45 34.48
N LYS A 455 -35.42 40.10 35.39
CA LYS A 455 -35.31 41.55 35.61
C LYS A 455 -33.93 41.97 36.10
N LYS A 456 -33.30 41.21 36.98
CA LYS A 456 -31.91 41.48 37.43
C LYS A 456 -30.93 41.36 36.29
N ARG A 457 -31.03 40.30 35.47
CA ARG A 457 -30.19 40.11 34.28
C ARG A 457 -30.41 41.24 33.27
N TYR A 458 -31.66 41.62 33.00
CA TYR A 458 -32.00 42.76 32.15
C TYR A 458 -31.28 44.04 32.59
N ASN A 459 -31.37 44.40 33.87
CA ASN A 459 -30.72 45.59 34.40
C ASN A 459 -29.21 45.56 34.30
N THR A 460 -28.61 44.40 34.40
CA THR A 460 -27.18 44.22 34.23
C THR A 460 -26.78 44.39 32.75
N ILE A 461 -27.52 43.77 31.86
CA ILE A 461 -27.29 43.82 30.40
C ILE A 461 -27.50 45.24 29.89
N LYS A 462 -28.55 45.95 30.34
CA LYS A 462 -28.83 47.33 29.94
C LYS A 462 -27.70 48.30 30.33
N LYS A 463 -27.03 48.07 31.45
CA LYS A 463 -25.83 48.82 31.83
C LYS A 463 -24.64 48.52 30.91
N GLU A 464 -24.43 47.26 30.51
CA GLU A 464 -23.37 46.84 29.61
C GLU A 464 -23.61 47.33 28.17
N GLN A 465 -24.86 47.28 27.67
CA GLN A 465 -25.25 47.83 26.36
C GLN A 465 -24.91 49.34 26.23
N ILE A 466 -25.19 50.11 27.25
CA ILE A 466 -24.93 51.57 27.27
C ILE A 466 -23.42 51.83 27.22
N ASN A 467 -22.64 51.02 27.94
CA ASN A 467 -21.19 51.18 28.02
C ASN A 467 -20.44 50.72 26.76
N GLU A 468 -20.96 49.70 26.08
CA GLU A 468 -20.24 49.04 24.97
C GLU A 468 -20.80 49.37 23.57
N LYS A 469 -21.87 50.23 23.49
CA LYS A 469 -22.54 50.60 22.22
C LYS A 469 -23.01 49.35 21.42
N ILE A 470 -23.65 48.40 22.10
CA ILE A 470 -24.21 47.21 21.49
C ILE A 470 -25.58 47.54 20.91
N ASN A 471 -25.84 47.18 19.66
CA ASN A 471 -27.08 47.51 18.97
C ASN A 471 -28.27 46.66 19.43
N LYS A 472 -28.04 45.41 19.75
CA LYS A 472 -29.10 44.44 20.07
C LYS A 472 -28.64 43.43 21.11
N THR A 473 -29.52 43.03 22.00
CA THR A 473 -29.29 41.90 22.92
C THR A 473 -30.39 40.87 22.72
N ILE A 474 -29.96 39.63 22.55
CA ILE A 474 -30.84 38.47 22.33
C ILE A 474 -30.64 37.50 23.48
N ILE A 475 -31.74 37.16 24.19
CA ILE A 475 -31.72 36.15 25.24
C ILE A 475 -32.43 34.91 24.74
N ILE A 476 -31.69 33.80 24.66
CA ILE A 476 -32.21 32.48 24.30
C ILE A 476 -32.63 31.79 25.60
N TYR A 477 -33.93 31.57 25.77
CA TYR A 477 -34.55 31.14 27.02
C TYR A 477 -35.43 29.90 26.85
N PRO A 478 -35.38 28.90 27.75
CA PRO A 478 -36.25 27.74 27.67
C PRO A 478 -37.72 28.09 27.82
N TYR A 479 -38.55 27.52 26.94
CA TYR A 479 -40.00 27.72 26.97
C TYR A 479 -40.61 27.31 28.32
N GLN A 480 -41.48 28.18 28.87
CA GLN A 480 -42.22 27.93 30.10
C GLN A 480 -43.61 28.48 29.99
N ASN A 481 -44.63 27.67 30.34
CA ASN A 481 -45.99 28.12 30.45
C ASN A 481 -46.11 29.30 31.46
N GLY A 482 -46.62 30.46 31.00
CA GLY A 482 -46.87 31.64 31.82
C GLY A 482 -45.75 32.69 31.87
N ILE A 483 -44.68 32.55 31.10
CA ILE A 483 -43.60 33.55 31.02
C ILE A 483 -43.51 34.19 29.61
N ASN A 484 -44.28 33.73 28.64
CA ASN A 484 -44.23 34.16 27.24
C ASN A 484 -44.59 35.65 27.01
N ASP A 485 -45.19 36.32 28.01
CA ASP A 485 -45.62 37.73 27.89
C ASP A 485 -44.59 38.73 28.45
N ILE A 486 -43.38 38.28 28.76
CA ILE A 486 -42.34 39.17 29.28
C ILE A 486 -41.58 39.80 28.11
N SER A 487 -41.76 41.10 27.94
CA SER A 487 -40.97 41.92 27.03
C SER A 487 -40.09 42.90 27.81
N PHE A 488 -38.87 43.11 27.31
CA PHE A 488 -37.96 44.12 27.84
C PHE A 488 -37.55 45.08 26.72
N GLU A 489 -37.57 46.35 26.96
CA GLU A 489 -37.19 47.37 25.98
C GLU A 489 -35.74 47.19 25.53
N GLY A 490 -35.54 46.96 24.22
CA GLY A 490 -34.22 46.82 23.60
C GLY A 490 -33.58 45.43 23.80
N ILE A 491 -34.36 44.43 24.23
CA ILE A 491 -33.90 43.04 24.36
C ILE A 491 -34.93 42.12 23.71
N ASP A 492 -34.49 41.31 22.76
CA ASP A 492 -35.29 40.24 22.19
C ASP A 492 -35.14 38.99 23.06
N ILE A 493 -36.26 38.38 23.43
CA ILE A 493 -36.27 37.09 24.12
C ILE A 493 -36.74 36.05 23.13
N ILE A 494 -35.90 35.05 22.88
CA ILE A 494 -36.26 33.92 22.06
C ILE A 494 -36.48 32.74 22.98
N PHE A 495 -37.71 32.23 22.97
CA PHE A 495 -38.04 31.01 23.67
C PHE A 495 -37.68 29.81 22.81
N TYR A 496 -37.14 28.76 23.39
CA TYR A 496 -36.79 27.54 22.68
C TYR A 496 -37.35 26.28 23.34
N ASP A 497 -37.74 25.33 22.52
CA ASP A 497 -37.93 23.92 22.88
C ASP A 497 -36.70 23.13 22.44
N ILE A 498 -36.44 22.00 23.09
CA ILE A 498 -35.33 21.12 22.72
C ILE A 498 -35.45 20.59 21.30
N LYS A 499 -36.66 20.30 20.83
CA LYS A 499 -36.96 19.89 19.46
C LYS A 499 -36.52 20.92 18.43
N ASP A 500 -36.80 22.18 18.71
CA ASP A 500 -36.45 23.31 17.85
C ASP A 500 -34.93 23.45 17.70
N VAL A 501 -34.19 23.27 18.80
CA VAL A 501 -32.72 23.28 18.78
C VAL A 501 -32.17 22.22 17.85
N TYR A 502 -32.71 21.00 17.90
CA TYR A 502 -32.26 19.92 17.05
C TYR A 502 -32.68 20.08 15.59
N ILE A 503 -33.90 20.55 15.33
CA ILE A 503 -34.38 20.88 13.98
C ILE A 503 -33.51 21.97 13.35
N LYS A 504 -33.10 22.98 14.13
CA LYS A 504 -32.20 24.05 13.67
C LYS A 504 -30.82 23.50 13.33
N LEU A 505 -30.23 22.65 14.18
CA LEU A 505 -28.98 21.98 13.91
C LEU A 505 -29.08 21.13 12.64
N GLU A 506 -30.12 20.33 12.51
CA GLU A 506 -30.33 19.47 11.35
C GLU A 506 -30.48 20.30 10.05
N LYS A 507 -31.19 21.39 10.07
CA LYS A 507 -31.35 22.31 8.93
C LYS A 507 -29.99 22.91 8.51
N ILE A 508 -29.17 23.35 9.45
CA ILE A 508 -27.85 23.93 9.18
C ILE A 508 -26.90 22.90 8.63
N PHE A 509 -26.86 21.69 9.20
CA PHE A 509 -26.01 20.62 8.71
C PHE A 509 -26.44 20.06 7.36
N ASN A 510 -27.76 20.02 7.08
CA ASN A 510 -28.30 19.47 5.85
C ASN A 510 -28.35 20.48 4.69
N ASN A 511 -28.33 21.77 4.97
CA ASN A 511 -28.36 22.82 3.96
C ASN A 511 -27.69 24.07 4.52
N PRO A 512 -26.37 24.22 4.43
CA PRO A 512 -25.61 25.34 4.94
C PRO A 512 -25.82 26.59 4.08
N ASN A 513 -27.06 27.03 3.99
CA ASN A 513 -27.38 28.31 3.35
C ASN A 513 -26.87 29.45 4.25
N HIS A 514 -26.31 30.45 3.59
CA HIS A 514 -25.91 31.67 4.28
C HIS A 514 -27.06 32.30 5.03
N ILE A 515 -26.85 32.62 6.33
CA ILE A 515 -27.83 33.22 7.21
C ILE A 515 -27.62 34.73 7.21
N GLU A 516 -28.49 35.48 6.52
CA GLU A 516 -28.36 36.94 6.41
C GLU A 516 -28.59 37.66 7.73
N ASN A 517 -29.52 37.15 8.55
CA ASN A 517 -29.88 37.73 9.86
C ASN A 517 -30.10 36.62 10.90
N VAL A 518 -29.18 36.49 11.82
CA VAL A 518 -29.22 35.46 12.88
C VAL A 518 -30.45 35.61 13.79
N ALA A 519 -30.85 36.83 14.09
CA ALA A 519 -32.01 37.08 14.96
C ALA A 519 -33.31 36.62 14.32
N ASP A 520 -33.52 36.96 13.04
CA ASP A 520 -34.70 36.54 12.29
C ASP A 520 -34.72 35.02 12.11
N TYR A 521 -33.59 34.40 11.80
CA TYR A 521 -33.45 32.96 11.71
C TYR A 521 -33.80 32.24 13.02
N LEU A 522 -33.40 32.82 14.15
CA LEU A 522 -33.75 32.28 15.47
C LEU A 522 -35.24 32.48 15.80
N GLN A 523 -35.87 33.54 15.28
CA GLN A 523 -37.31 33.83 15.46
C GLN A 523 -38.24 33.06 14.53
N GLU A 524 -37.84 32.79 13.26
CA GLU A 524 -38.65 32.05 12.28
C GLU A 524 -39.01 30.61 12.69
N LEU A 525 -38.53 30.14 13.81
CA LEU A 525 -38.76 28.80 14.33
C LEU A 525 -39.68 28.74 15.54
N GLU A 526 -40.35 29.86 15.82
CA GLU A 526 -41.46 29.94 16.77
C GLU A 526 -42.79 29.56 16.09
N VAL A 527 -42.99 28.32 15.69
CA VAL A 527 -44.35 27.82 15.33
C VAL A 527 -44.50 26.40 15.86
#